data_795d6d466452967eef0dd992c566336f
#
_entry.id   795d6d466452967eef0dd992c566336f
#
_cell.length_a   1.000
_cell.length_b   1.000
_cell.length_c   1.000
_cell.angle_alpha   90.00
_cell.angle_beta   90.00
_cell.angle_gamma   90.00
#
_symmetry.space_group_name_H-M   'P 1'
#
loop_
_entity.id
_entity.type
_entity.pdbx_description
1 polymer ?
#
loop_
_entity_poly.entity_id
_entity_poly.type
_entity_poly.pdbx_seq_one_letter_code
_entity_poly.pdbx_strand_id
1 'polypeptide(L)'
;MTAPSAAPVPPRVCGDCGLCCKIMGVEEIAKPPRKWCGHFRKGRGCSIYAERPHACGAFNCTWLLAPNLGEDWRPDRAGFVMHSENGGQRLIVEADGADPQAWRREPYQTTLRDWARAGAAQGLEVLVFVGDRGVRLLPEGGERPVTRASA
;
A
#
# COMPACT_ATOMS: atom_id res chain seq x y z
N MET A 1 10.14 -10.83 -18.57
CA MET A 1 8.85 -11.29 -18.02
C MET A 1 7.74 -10.67 -18.87
N THR A 2 6.87 -11.50 -19.37
CA THR A 2 5.80 -11.03 -20.23
C THR A 2 4.66 -10.45 -19.38
N ALA A 3 4.26 -9.23 -19.68
CA ALA A 3 3.08 -8.67 -19.06
C ALA A 3 1.84 -9.42 -19.56
N PRO A 4 0.94 -9.84 -18.67
CA PRO A 4 -0.29 -10.46 -19.11
C PRO A 4 -1.12 -9.46 -19.91
N SER A 5 -1.81 -9.93 -20.93
CA SER A 5 -2.65 -9.09 -21.77
C SER A 5 -3.91 -8.59 -21.05
N ALA A 6 -4.29 -9.24 -19.97
CA ALA A 6 -5.40 -8.84 -19.12
C ALA A 6 -4.86 -8.54 -17.72
N ALA A 7 -5.57 -7.70 -16.96
CA ALA A 7 -5.21 -7.46 -15.56
C ALA A 7 -5.17 -8.81 -14.83
N PRO A 8 -4.07 -9.15 -14.16
CA PRO A 8 -3.98 -10.44 -13.49
C PRO A 8 -5.00 -10.53 -12.37
N VAL A 9 -5.61 -11.69 -12.24
CA VAL A 9 -6.40 -11.98 -11.04
C VAL A 9 -5.39 -12.11 -9.90
N PRO A 10 -5.54 -11.37 -8.81
CA PRO A 10 -4.61 -11.49 -7.69
C PRO A 10 -4.55 -12.94 -7.21
N PRO A 11 -3.35 -13.49 -6.98
CA PRO A 11 -3.21 -14.87 -6.47
C PRO A 11 -3.63 -15.00 -5.02
N ARG A 12 -3.91 -13.90 -4.36
CA ARG A 12 -4.27 -13.81 -2.95
C ARG A 12 -5.61 -13.11 -2.80
N VAL A 13 -6.23 -13.33 -1.67
CA VAL A 13 -7.44 -12.61 -1.26
C VAL A 13 -7.15 -11.86 0.02
N CYS A 14 -7.90 -10.79 0.28
CA CYS A 14 -7.71 -10.00 1.50
C CYS A 14 -7.98 -10.83 2.76
N GLY A 15 -8.95 -11.76 2.71
CA GLY A 15 -9.32 -12.53 3.88
C GLY A 15 -9.73 -11.61 5.02
N ASP A 16 -9.09 -11.75 6.17
CA ASP A 16 -9.32 -10.90 7.34
C ASP A 16 -8.40 -9.68 7.39
N CYS A 17 -7.52 -9.50 6.38
CA CYS A 17 -6.74 -8.29 6.26
C CYS A 17 -7.66 -7.14 5.84
N GLY A 18 -7.56 -6.02 6.51
CA GLY A 18 -8.44 -4.90 6.22
C GLY A 18 -7.80 -3.55 6.47
N LEU A 19 -6.48 -3.47 6.49
CA LEU A 19 -5.82 -2.19 6.79
C LEU A 19 -6.18 -1.11 5.76
N CYS A 20 -6.37 -1.47 4.49
CA CYS A 20 -6.83 -0.54 3.48
C CYS A 20 -8.23 -0.01 3.79
N CYS A 21 -9.06 -0.78 4.49
CA CYS A 21 -10.38 -0.32 4.95
C CYS A 21 -10.29 0.82 5.97
N LYS A 22 -9.14 0.96 6.62
CA LYS A 22 -8.88 2.09 7.51
C LYS A 22 -8.22 3.23 6.74
N ILE A 23 -7.12 2.94 6.07
CA ILE A 23 -6.23 3.96 5.50
C ILE A 23 -6.85 4.66 4.29
N MET A 24 -7.48 3.90 3.40
CA MET A 24 -7.96 4.43 2.12
C MET A 24 -9.36 5.03 2.23
N GLY A 25 -9.55 6.17 1.55
CA GLY A 25 -10.89 6.74 1.40
C GLY A 25 -11.68 6.02 0.31
N VAL A 26 -13.00 5.95 0.45
CA VAL A 26 -13.90 5.36 -0.55
C VAL A 26 -15.07 6.30 -0.74
N GLU A 27 -15.07 7.08 -1.82
CA GLU A 27 -16.09 8.08 -2.07
C GLU A 27 -17.48 7.48 -2.25
N GLU A 28 -17.59 6.32 -2.88
CA GLU A 28 -18.86 5.66 -3.19
C GLU A 28 -19.73 5.41 -1.96
N ILE A 29 -19.09 5.24 -0.79
CA ILE A 29 -19.78 5.01 0.48
C ILE A 29 -19.48 6.12 1.50
N ALA A 30 -19.00 7.27 1.01
CA ALA A 30 -18.65 8.42 1.85
C ALA A 30 -17.71 8.08 3.01
N LYS A 31 -16.82 7.13 2.79
CA LYS A 31 -15.84 6.73 3.80
C LYS A 31 -14.60 7.61 3.67
N PRO A 32 -14.26 8.42 4.69
CA PRO A 32 -13.05 9.24 4.63
C PRO A 32 -11.80 8.38 4.80
N PRO A 33 -10.63 8.87 4.33
CA PRO A 33 -9.38 8.19 4.61
C PRO A 33 -9.06 8.21 6.10
N ARG A 34 -8.25 7.27 6.53
CA ARG A 34 -7.74 7.15 7.90
C ARG A 34 -8.80 6.89 8.96
N LYS A 35 -9.94 6.38 8.55
CA LYS A 35 -11.01 5.91 9.45
C LYS A 35 -11.49 4.54 9.00
N TRP A 36 -11.77 3.67 9.95
CA TRP A 36 -12.27 2.34 9.64
C TRP A 36 -13.56 2.41 8.84
N CYS A 37 -13.64 1.55 7.82
CA CYS A 37 -14.88 1.35 7.08
C CYS A 37 -15.91 0.66 7.98
N GLY A 38 -17.17 1.12 7.92
CA GLY A 38 -18.25 0.51 8.70
C GLY A 38 -18.55 -0.92 8.31
N HIS A 39 -18.10 -1.36 7.14
CA HIS A 39 -18.29 -2.75 6.67
C HIS A 39 -17.14 -3.68 7.11
N PHE A 40 -16.09 -3.14 7.68
CA PHE A 40 -14.99 -3.97 8.17
C PHE A 40 -15.37 -4.64 9.49
N ARG A 41 -15.05 -5.93 9.60
CA ARG A 41 -15.25 -6.72 10.83
C ARG A 41 -13.92 -7.30 11.25
N LYS A 42 -13.48 -6.94 12.43
CA LYS A 42 -12.21 -7.41 12.99
C LYS A 42 -12.16 -8.94 12.99
N GLY A 43 -11.08 -9.49 12.45
CA GLY A 43 -10.89 -10.93 12.34
C GLY A 43 -11.67 -11.61 11.22
N ARG A 44 -12.47 -10.86 10.46
CA ARG A 44 -13.29 -11.41 9.37
C ARG A 44 -13.08 -10.67 8.04
N GLY A 45 -12.65 -9.41 8.10
CA GLY A 45 -12.44 -8.58 6.91
C GLY A 45 -13.71 -7.84 6.49
N CYS A 46 -13.86 -7.58 5.19
CA CYS A 46 -14.98 -6.81 4.65
C CYS A 46 -16.26 -7.65 4.65
N SER A 47 -17.31 -7.17 5.33
CA SER A 47 -18.59 -7.87 5.40
C SER A 47 -19.37 -7.86 4.10
N ILE A 48 -19.02 -6.97 3.17
CA ILE A 48 -19.63 -6.87 1.84
C ILE A 48 -18.62 -7.17 0.73
N TYR A 49 -17.67 -8.07 0.97
CA TYR A 49 -16.55 -8.30 0.06
C TYR A 49 -17.02 -8.60 -1.37
N ALA A 50 -18.05 -9.43 -1.52
CA ALA A 50 -18.58 -9.80 -2.84
C ALA A 50 -19.26 -8.63 -3.54
N GLU A 51 -19.87 -7.70 -2.80
CA GLU A 51 -20.55 -6.52 -3.31
C GLU A 51 -19.81 -5.24 -2.97
N ARG A 52 -18.49 -5.33 -2.75
CA ARG A 52 -17.71 -4.17 -2.35
C ARG A 52 -17.77 -3.07 -3.42
N PRO A 53 -17.63 -1.78 -3.03
CA PRO A 53 -17.62 -0.68 -3.99
C PRO A 53 -16.60 -0.89 -5.09
N HIS A 54 -16.87 -0.31 -6.26
CA HIS A 54 -15.97 -0.43 -7.41
C HIS A 54 -14.53 -0.02 -7.06
N ALA A 55 -14.36 1.07 -6.32
CA ALA A 55 -13.05 1.54 -5.91
C ALA A 55 -12.30 0.48 -5.10
N CYS A 56 -12.99 -0.23 -4.20
CA CYS A 56 -12.38 -1.31 -3.42
C CYS A 56 -12.02 -2.50 -4.28
N GLY A 57 -12.85 -2.82 -5.26
CA GLY A 57 -12.58 -3.93 -6.18
C GLY A 57 -11.46 -3.61 -7.16
N ALA A 58 -11.33 -2.35 -7.56
CA ALA A 58 -10.28 -1.91 -8.45
C ALA A 58 -8.93 -1.73 -7.74
N PHE A 59 -8.96 -1.49 -6.44
CA PHE A 59 -7.73 -1.32 -5.66
C PHE A 59 -7.14 -2.69 -5.30
N ASN A 60 -5.92 -2.93 -5.77
CA ASN A 60 -5.18 -4.13 -5.42
C ASN A 60 -3.84 -3.68 -4.82
N CYS A 61 -3.66 -3.90 -3.54
CA CYS A 61 -2.41 -3.55 -2.90
C CYS A 61 -1.26 -4.42 -3.41
N THR A 62 -0.04 -3.94 -3.27
CA THR A 62 1.13 -4.64 -3.78
C THR A 62 1.25 -6.05 -3.23
N TRP A 63 0.91 -6.27 -1.97
CA TRP A 63 0.95 -7.62 -1.39
C TRP A 63 0.02 -8.59 -2.12
N LEU A 64 -1.19 -8.15 -2.50
CA LEU A 64 -2.12 -8.99 -3.25
C LEU A 64 -1.54 -9.40 -4.60
N LEU A 65 -0.78 -8.52 -5.24
CA LEU A 65 -0.28 -8.73 -6.60
C LEU A 65 1.07 -9.41 -6.66
N ALA A 66 1.81 -9.46 -5.54
CA ALA A 66 3.18 -9.94 -5.51
C ALA A 66 3.30 -11.20 -4.64
N PRO A 67 3.07 -12.39 -5.21
CA PRO A 67 3.09 -13.64 -4.43
C PRO A 67 4.47 -13.97 -3.82
N ASN A 68 5.53 -13.34 -4.32
CA ASN A 68 6.87 -13.51 -3.75
C ASN A 68 7.11 -12.70 -2.48
N LEU A 69 6.21 -11.77 -2.12
CA LEU A 69 6.28 -11.11 -0.83
C LEU A 69 5.72 -12.04 0.24
N GLY A 70 6.45 -12.17 1.34
CA GLY A 70 6.03 -13.03 2.45
C GLY A 70 4.84 -12.47 3.22
N GLU A 71 4.34 -13.30 4.13
CA GLU A 71 3.21 -12.90 4.99
C GLU A 71 3.52 -11.70 5.87
N ASP A 72 4.79 -11.44 6.16
CA ASP A 72 5.20 -10.24 6.91
C ASP A 72 4.78 -8.95 6.23
N TRP A 73 4.61 -8.98 4.90
CA TRP A 73 4.23 -7.82 4.11
C TRP A 73 2.71 -7.64 3.97
N ARG A 74 1.95 -8.55 4.51
CA ARG A 74 0.50 -8.40 4.56
C ARG A 74 0.17 -7.14 5.37
N PRO A 75 -0.68 -6.24 4.86
CA PRO A 75 -0.86 -4.92 5.46
C PRO A 75 -1.18 -4.92 6.95
N ASP A 76 -2.02 -5.84 7.41
CA ASP A 76 -2.38 -5.89 8.82
C ASP A 76 -1.23 -6.32 9.73
N ARG A 77 -0.22 -6.99 9.18
CA ARG A 77 1.00 -7.36 9.90
C ARG A 77 2.08 -6.30 9.79
N ALA A 78 2.23 -5.75 8.59
CA ALA A 78 3.25 -4.73 8.32
C ALA A 78 2.92 -3.39 8.99
N GLY A 79 1.64 -3.04 9.09
CA GLY A 79 1.23 -1.74 9.59
C GLY A 79 1.19 -0.67 8.51
N PHE A 80 1.26 -1.07 7.25
CA PHE A 80 1.17 -0.17 6.10
C PHE A 80 0.60 -0.92 4.90
N VAL A 81 0.01 -0.14 4.00
CA VAL A 81 -0.48 -0.65 2.71
C VAL A 81 0.46 -0.12 1.62
N MET A 82 0.85 -0.98 0.70
CA MET A 82 1.61 -0.55 -0.48
C MET A 82 0.75 -0.60 -1.72
N HIS A 83 0.92 0.39 -2.60
CA HIS A 83 0.31 0.38 -3.91
C HIS A 83 1.18 1.14 -4.91
N SER A 84 0.94 0.90 -6.20
CA SER A 84 1.71 1.55 -7.27
C SER A 84 0.88 2.61 -7.96
N GLU A 85 1.55 3.64 -8.44
CA GLU A 85 0.97 4.70 -9.27
C GLU A 85 1.84 4.94 -10.48
N ASN A 86 1.34 5.70 -11.45
CA ASN A 86 2.05 6.06 -12.68
C ASN A 86 2.62 4.85 -13.42
N GLY A 87 1.79 3.83 -13.62
CA GLY A 87 2.23 2.65 -14.36
C GLY A 87 3.36 1.88 -13.69
N GLY A 88 3.46 1.97 -12.36
CA GLY A 88 4.49 1.28 -11.59
C GLY A 88 5.74 2.11 -11.32
N GLN A 89 5.78 3.36 -11.78
CA GLN A 89 6.93 4.22 -11.53
C GLN A 89 6.97 4.79 -10.11
N ARG A 90 5.86 4.71 -9.40
CA ARG A 90 5.75 5.13 -8.00
C ARG A 90 5.28 3.98 -7.15
N LEU A 91 6.06 3.66 -6.15
CA LEU A 91 5.63 2.77 -5.08
C LEU A 91 5.26 3.64 -3.88
N ILE A 92 4.01 3.56 -3.47
CA ILE A 92 3.48 4.33 -2.34
C ILE A 92 3.30 3.39 -1.16
N VAL A 93 3.85 3.78 -0.02
CA VAL A 93 3.66 3.10 1.25
C VAL A 93 2.78 3.99 2.11
N GLU A 94 1.61 3.51 2.49
CA GLU A 94 0.66 4.24 3.32
C GLU A 94 0.69 3.65 4.72
N ALA A 95 1.40 4.29 5.64
CA ALA A 95 1.49 3.80 7.01
C ALA A 95 0.24 4.14 7.80
N ASP A 96 -0.14 3.23 8.69
CA ASP A 96 -1.22 3.48 9.63
C ASP A 96 -0.78 4.56 10.63
N GLY A 97 -1.62 5.59 10.83
CA GLY A 97 -1.33 6.64 11.79
C GLY A 97 -1.20 6.15 13.23
N ALA A 98 -1.76 4.98 13.54
CA ALA A 98 -1.57 4.34 14.84
C ALA A 98 -0.18 3.71 15.01
N ASP A 99 0.54 3.51 13.91
CA ASP A 99 1.89 2.93 13.92
C ASP A 99 2.73 3.59 12.82
N PRO A 100 3.03 4.88 12.94
CA PRO A 100 3.67 5.65 11.87
C PRO A 100 5.11 5.22 11.57
N GLN A 101 5.73 4.47 12.46
CA GLN A 101 7.10 3.99 12.30
C GLN A 101 7.18 2.53 11.85
N ALA A 102 6.03 1.92 11.50
CA ALA A 102 5.98 0.52 11.11
C ALA A 102 6.97 0.17 10.01
N TRP A 103 7.07 1.01 8.98
CA TRP A 103 7.94 0.77 7.83
C TRP A 103 9.44 0.87 8.16
N ARG A 104 9.80 1.42 9.31
CA ARG A 104 11.19 1.53 9.75
C ARG A 104 11.70 0.25 10.41
N ARG A 105 10.81 -0.68 10.72
CA ARG A 105 11.22 -1.98 11.25
C ARG A 105 11.76 -2.84 10.11
N GLU A 106 12.66 -3.75 10.46
CA GLU A 106 13.15 -4.72 9.49
C GLU A 106 12.17 -5.88 9.35
N PRO A 107 12.05 -6.46 8.16
CA PRO A 107 12.87 -6.26 6.97
C PRO A 107 12.44 -5.09 6.07
N TYR A 108 11.42 -4.34 6.47
CA TYR A 108 10.77 -3.34 5.61
C TYR A 108 11.70 -2.21 5.21
N GLN A 109 12.37 -1.59 6.18
CA GLN A 109 13.20 -0.43 5.89
C GLN A 109 14.31 -0.75 4.88
N THR A 110 15.06 -1.80 5.14
CA THR A 110 16.14 -2.21 4.25
C THR A 110 15.62 -2.56 2.86
N THR A 111 14.53 -3.33 2.80
CA THR A 111 13.94 -3.72 1.52
C THR A 111 13.43 -2.53 0.72
N LEU A 112 12.74 -1.61 1.37
CA LEU A 112 12.23 -0.40 0.70
C LEU A 112 13.37 0.47 0.18
N ARG A 113 14.44 0.60 0.94
CA ARG A 113 15.64 1.35 0.51
C ARG A 113 16.34 0.66 -0.65
N ASP A 114 16.40 -0.66 -0.64
CA ASP A 114 16.99 -1.42 -1.73
C ASP A 114 16.18 -1.26 -3.02
N TRP A 115 14.86 -1.25 -2.92
CA TRP A 115 14.00 -1.01 -4.08
C TRP A 115 14.18 0.41 -4.62
N ALA A 116 14.30 1.41 -3.75
CA ALA A 116 14.54 2.78 -4.18
C ALA A 116 15.86 2.90 -4.94
N ARG A 117 16.89 2.22 -4.47
CA ARG A 117 18.20 2.22 -5.10
C ARG A 117 18.19 1.47 -6.43
N ALA A 118 17.67 0.26 -6.42
CA ALA A 118 17.68 -0.61 -7.61
C ALA A 118 16.78 -0.07 -8.72
N GLY A 119 15.67 0.56 -8.37
CA GLY A 119 14.71 1.06 -9.34
C GLY A 119 14.99 2.47 -9.86
N ALA A 120 15.96 3.17 -9.28
CA ALA A 120 16.23 4.56 -9.62
C ALA A 120 16.56 4.77 -11.11
N ALA A 121 17.30 3.84 -11.70
CA ALA A 121 17.67 3.92 -13.11
C ALA A 121 16.46 3.80 -14.05
N GLN A 122 15.38 3.18 -13.60
CA GLN A 122 14.12 3.07 -14.34
C GLN A 122 13.12 4.14 -13.94
N GLY A 123 13.52 5.10 -13.11
CA GLY A 123 12.65 6.18 -12.68
C GLY A 123 11.71 5.82 -11.53
N LEU A 124 11.95 4.72 -10.85
CA LEU A 124 11.12 4.34 -9.70
C LEU A 124 11.34 5.31 -8.54
N GLU A 125 10.23 5.79 -7.99
CA GLU A 125 10.23 6.55 -6.75
C GLU A 125 9.54 5.73 -5.66
N VAL A 126 10.11 5.72 -4.46
CA VAL A 126 9.51 5.10 -3.29
C VAL A 126 9.15 6.19 -2.29
N LEU A 127 7.86 6.31 -2.00
CA LEU A 127 7.31 7.34 -1.12
C LEU A 127 6.61 6.67 0.05
N VAL A 128 6.83 7.19 1.24
CA VAL A 128 6.15 6.70 2.45
C VAL A 128 5.34 7.84 3.05
N PHE A 129 4.04 7.62 3.19
CA PHE A 129 3.14 8.61 3.76
C PHE A 129 2.55 8.16 5.07
N VAL A 130 2.37 9.12 5.97
CA VAL A 130 1.50 9.00 7.14
C VAL A 130 0.52 10.18 7.04
N GLY A 131 -0.70 9.91 6.61
CA GLY A 131 -1.63 10.96 6.26
C GLY A 131 -1.16 11.78 5.07
N ASP A 132 -1.08 13.09 5.21
CA ASP A 132 -0.70 14.00 4.13
C ASP A 132 0.79 14.27 4.04
N ARG A 133 1.56 13.81 5.00
CA ARG A 133 3.00 14.03 5.06
C ARG A 133 3.76 12.73 4.89
N GLY A 134 4.92 12.84 4.27
CA GLY A 134 5.73 11.66 4.05
C GLY A 134 7.16 11.99 3.72
N VAL A 135 7.85 10.96 3.25
CA VAL A 135 9.23 11.08 2.81
C VAL A 135 9.40 10.33 1.49
N ARG A 136 10.29 10.83 0.65
CA ARG A 136 10.81 10.09 -0.49
C ARG A 136 12.12 9.43 -0.06
N LEU A 137 12.24 8.13 -0.30
CA LEU A 137 13.48 7.41 -0.05
C LEU A 137 14.45 7.66 -1.21
N LEU A 138 15.59 8.24 -0.91
CA LEU A 138 16.56 8.62 -1.94
C LEU A 138 17.44 7.43 -2.33
N PRO A 139 17.76 7.28 -3.63
CA PRO A 139 18.61 6.16 -4.08
C PRO A 139 19.98 6.10 -3.42
N GLU A 140 20.55 7.26 -3.13
CA GLU A 140 21.87 7.38 -2.48
C GLU A 140 21.82 7.19 -0.98
N GLY A 141 20.63 7.02 -0.44
CA GLY A 141 20.39 6.95 1.01
C GLY A 141 19.78 8.24 1.53
N GLY A 142 19.15 8.15 2.68
CA GLY A 142 18.47 9.30 3.27
C GLY A 142 17.06 9.47 2.77
N GLU A 143 16.43 10.54 3.22
CA GLU A 143 15.01 10.82 3.01
C GLU A 143 14.82 12.29 2.69
N ARG A 144 13.87 12.59 1.85
CA ARG A 144 13.45 13.97 1.57
C ARG A 144 11.98 14.12 1.95
N PRO A 145 11.65 15.11 2.81
CA PRO A 145 10.25 15.34 3.18
C PRO A 145 9.41 15.70 1.95
N VAL A 146 8.20 15.14 1.90
CA VAL A 146 7.22 15.45 0.86
C VAL A 146 5.86 15.60 1.49
N THR A 147 4.97 16.31 0.81
CA THR A 147 3.56 16.32 1.15
C THR A 147 2.79 15.65 0.02
N ARG A 148 1.58 15.21 0.31
CA ARG A 148 0.76 14.55 -0.72
C ARG A 148 0.49 15.50 -1.89
N ALA A 149 0.33 16.77 -1.63
CA ALA A 149 0.10 17.76 -2.68
C ALA A 149 1.34 18.02 -3.56
N SER A 150 2.55 17.78 -3.03
CA SER A 150 3.80 18.01 -3.76
C SER A 150 4.44 16.73 -4.30
N ALA A 151 3.84 15.59 -3.99
CA ALA A 151 4.37 14.30 -4.41
C ALA A 151 3.98 13.93 -5.84
#